data_ad6e77d3e75a7bb7819e5211e0f0f9be
#
_entry.id   ad6e77d3e75a7bb7819e5211e0f0f9be
#
_cell.length_a   1.000
_cell.length_b   1.000
_cell.length_c   1.000
_cell.angle_alpha   90.00
_cell.angle_beta   90.00
_cell.angle_gamma   90.00
#
_symmetry.space_group_name_H-M   'P 1'
#
loop_
_entity.id
_entity.type
_entity.pdbx_description
1 polymer ?
#
loop_
_entity_poly.entity_id
_entity_poly.type
_entity_poly.pdbx_seq_one_letter_code
_entity_poly.pdbx_strand_id
1 'polypeptide(L)'
;MIGLKKGRYLASTATSEGDVAAAQALRARCFGLITDADIYDDRCAHILIHRRSDSALVCCFRMMPLTGTDISLSYAAQYYELSRLETYDGKMVEMGRFCTHPDWQDPDILRVAWGAMTAYVDAEDVQLLFGCSSFAGIETADYLDAFAMLKARHLGPSHWLPRVKAPKVFNYAARLRRKPDAKKAMLRMPPLLRTYLMMGGWVSDHAVVDDEMNTLHVFTGVEIQAIPAARKRLLRAVAG
;
A
#
# COMPACT_ATOMS: atom_id res chain seq x y z
N MET A 1 -8.82 -7.95 16.11
CA MET A 1 -7.40 -8.32 16.40
C MET A 1 -6.99 -9.49 15.52
N ILE A 2 -5.84 -9.38 14.86
CA ILE A 2 -5.29 -10.43 14.01
C ILE A 2 -4.37 -11.33 14.84
N GLY A 3 -4.43 -12.65 14.62
CA GLY A 3 -3.53 -13.63 15.23
C GLY A 3 -3.34 -14.78 14.25
N LEU A 4 -2.57 -14.56 13.15
CA LEU A 4 -2.35 -15.53 12.07
C LEU A 4 -1.00 -16.22 12.23
N LYS A 5 -1.02 -17.54 12.48
CA LYS A 5 0.19 -18.40 12.49
C LYS A 5 0.32 -19.11 11.15
N LYS A 6 1.40 -18.89 10.41
CA LYS A 6 1.66 -19.57 9.14
C LYS A 6 3.14 -19.89 9.01
N GLY A 7 3.45 -21.19 8.97
CA GLY A 7 4.83 -21.67 8.88
C GLY A 7 5.73 -21.10 10.01
N ARG A 8 6.80 -20.42 9.61
CA ARG A 8 7.79 -19.83 10.52
C ARG A 8 7.39 -18.48 11.11
N TYR A 9 6.25 -17.92 10.72
CA TYR A 9 5.84 -16.55 11.05
C TYR A 9 4.53 -16.50 11.81
N LEU A 10 4.41 -15.43 12.60
CA LEU A 10 3.20 -15.03 13.31
C LEU A 10 2.90 -13.58 12.93
N ALA A 11 1.72 -13.33 12.38
CA ALA A 11 1.20 -11.96 12.23
C ALA A 11 0.24 -11.66 13.37
N SER A 12 0.38 -10.49 13.97
CA SER A 12 -0.48 -9.99 15.06
C SER A 12 -0.74 -8.50 14.92
N THR A 13 -1.84 -8.03 15.49
CA THR A 13 -2.05 -6.61 15.70
C THR A 13 -1.26 -6.17 16.93
N ALA A 14 -0.59 -5.01 16.86
CA ALA A 14 0.03 -4.37 18.02
C ALA A 14 -1.00 -4.11 19.13
N THR A 15 -0.63 -4.40 20.37
CA THR A 15 -1.49 -4.26 21.55
C THR A 15 -0.90 -3.37 22.63
N SER A 16 0.34 -2.94 22.47
CA SER A 16 1.07 -2.11 23.43
C SER A 16 1.81 -0.97 22.73
N GLU A 17 2.16 0.07 23.47
CA GLU A 17 3.04 1.14 22.99
C GLU A 17 4.41 0.58 22.56
N GLY A 18 4.91 -0.45 23.24
CA GLY A 18 6.14 -1.13 22.88
C GLY A 18 6.08 -1.80 21.51
N ASP A 19 4.94 -2.37 21.13
CA ASP A 19 4.72 -2.94 19.80
C ASP A 19 4.75 -1.86 18.72
N VAL A 20 4.09 -0.72 18.97
CA VAL A 20 4.08 0.42 18.05
C VAL A 20 5.49 1.00 17.90
N ALA A 21 6.23 1.18 19.01
CA ALA A 21 7.61 1.64 18.99
C ALA A 21 8.54 0.68 18.22
N ALA A 22 8.34 -0.63 18.33
CA ALA A 22 9.08 -1.62 17.54
C ALA A 22 8.78 -1.50 16.03
N ALA A 23 7.50 -1.27 15.65
CA ALA A 23 7.13 -1.00 14.27
C ALA A 23 7.78 0.29 13.74
N GLN A 24 7.75 1.38 14.51
CA GLN A 24 8.38 2.66 14.16
C GLN A 24 9.88 2.51 13.96
N ALA A 25 10.57 1.76 14.84
CA ALA A 25 12.00 1.49 14.71
C ALA A 25 12.32 0.68 13.44
N LEU A 26 11.52 -0.33 13.10
CA LEU A 26 11.69 -1.08 11.86
C LEU A 26 11.46 -0.20 10.63
N ARG A 27 10.43 0.63 10.64
CA ARG A 27 10.10 1.59 9.57
C ARG A 27 11.26 2.58 9.36
N ALA A 28 11.75 3.19 10.43
CA ALA A 28 12.88 4.12 10.39
C ALA A 28 14.10 3.47 9.72
N ARG A 29 14.43 2.23 10.10
CA ARG A 29 15.51 1.46 9.46
C ARG A 29 15.27 1.20 7.98
N CYS A 30 14.04 0.78 7.62
CA CYS A 30 13.70 0.43 6.24
C CYS A 30 13.66 1.65 5.30
N PHE A 31 13.24 2.80 5.81
CA PHE A 31 13.10 4.04 5.02
C PHE A 31 14.31 4.96 5.13
N GLY A 32 15.34 4.58 5.90
CA GLY A 32 16.56 5.39 6.06
C GLY A 32 16.33 6.68 6.86
N LEU A 33 15.36 6.68 7.77
CA LEU A 33 15.00 7.80 8.63
C LEU A 33 15.63 7.65 10.02
N ILE A 34 15.78 8.77 10.73
CA ILE A 34 16.20 8.74 12.13
C ILE A 34 15.06 8.19 13.01
N THR A 35 13.84 8.63 12.73
CA THR A 35 12.61 8.17 13.37
C THR A 35 11.48 8.11 12.33
N ASP A 36 10.51 7.23 12.52
CA ASP A 36 9.30 7.21 11.68
C ASP A 36 8.06 7.07 12.58
N ALA A 37 7.79 8.12 13.35
CA ALA A 37 6.55 8.30 14.10
C ALA A 37 5.80 9.49 13.52
N ASP A 38 4.49 9.35 13.32
CA ASP A 38 3.65 10.42 12.80
C ASP A 38 2.27 10.44 13.47
N ILE A 39 1.51 11.53 13.23
CA ILE A 39 0.16 11.74 13.78
C ILE A 39 -0.88 10.69 13.36
N TYR A 40 -0.56 9.84 12.39
CA TYR A 40 -1.46 8.81 11.90
C TYR A 40 -1.33 7.50 12.69
N ASP A 41 -0.22 7.32 13.44
CA ASP A 41 0.04 6.08 14.15
C ASP A 41 -1.07 5.76 15.16
N ASP A 42 -1.56 6.75 15.90
CA ASP A 42 -2.63 6.58 16.91
C ASP A 42 -4.00 6.18 16.30
N ARG A 43 -4.16 6.37 15.00
CA ARG A 43 -5.40 6.08 14.26
C ARG A 43 -5.34 4.75 13.51
N CYS A 44 -4.20 4.09 13.52
CA CYS A 44 -3.95 2.90 12.73
C CYS A 44 -3.91 1.64 13.59
N ALA A 45 -4.43 0.53 13.05
CA ALA A 45 -4.03 -0.78 13.49
C ALA A 45 -2.65 -1.11 12.91
N HIS A 46 -1.66 -1.34 13.76
CA HIS A 46 -0.32 -1.75 13.34
C HIS A 46 -0.27 -3.28 13.27
N ILE A 47 0.09 -3.80 12.11
CA ILE A 47 0.24 -5.23 11.89
C ILE A 47 1.73 -5.57 11.93
N LEU A 48 2.08 -6.51 12.78
CA LEU A 48 3.45 -6.95 13.04
C LEU A 48 3.61 -8.39 12.60
N ILE A 49 4.69 -8.70 11.91
CA ILE A 49 5.04 -10.07 11.53
C ILE A 49 6.33 -10.44 12.20
N HIS A 50 6.24 -11.41 13.10
CA HIS A 50 7.38 -11.93 13.87
C HIS A 50 7.79 -13.30 13.37
N ARG A 51 9.10 -13.57 13.36
CA ARG A 51 9.61 -14.91 13.23
C ARG A 51 9.41 -15.65 14.55
N ARG A 52 8.85 -16.85 14.49
CA ARG A 52 8.43 -17.61 15.69
C ARG A 52 9.59 -18.16 16.51
N SER A 53 10.76 -18.37 15.90
CA SER A 53 11.91 -19.00 16.59
C SER A 53 12.59 -18.09 17.62
N ASP A 54 12.55 -16.78 17.39
CA ASP A 54 13.27 -15.78 18.20
C ASP A 54 12.50 -14.48 18.40
N SER A 55 11.24 -14.47 17.95
CA SER A 55 10.37 -13.28 18.03
C SER A 55 10.91 -12.03 17.33
N ALA A 56 11.84 -12.17 16.38
CA ALA A 56 12.34 -11.05 15.60
C ALA A 56 11.22 -10.44 14.75
N LEU A 57 11.03 -9.12 14.80
CA LEU A 57 10.10 -8.39 13.94
C LEU A 57 10.71 -8.28 12.54
N VAL A 58 10.08 -8.94 11.56
CA VAL A 58 10.58 -9.06 10.18
C VAL A 58 9.79 -8.26 9.15
N CYS A 59 8.58 -7.83 9.48
CA CYS A 59 7.76 -6.99 8.62
C CYS A 59 6.71 -6.25 9.47
N CYS A 60 6.35 -5.06 9.06
CA CYS A 60 5.21 -4.36 9.62
C CYS A 60 4.52 -3.50 8.55
N PHE A 61 3.28 -3.16 8.82
CA PHE A 61 2.48 -2.18 8.08
C PHE A 61 1.34 -1.67 8.97
N ARG A 62 0.72 -0.57 8.56
CA ARG A 62 -0.42 -0.03 9.29
C ARG A 62 -1.66 0.05 8.41
N MET A 63 -2.81 -0.09 9.05
CA MET A 63 -4.14 -0.08 8.44
C MET A 63 -4.97 0.99 9.14
N MET A 64 -5.33 2.06 8.43
CA MET A 64 -6.19 3.13 8.94
C MET A 64 -7.62 2.91 8.46
N PRO A 65 -8.57 2.59 9.35
CA PRO A 65 -9.98 2.49 8.97
C PRO A 65 -10.55 3.88 8.68
N LEU A 66 -11.32 3.99 7.61
CA LEU A 66 -11.91 5.24 7.11
C LEU A 66 -13.28 4.97 6.49
N THR A 67 -14.05 6.04 6.37
CA THR A 67 -15.26 6.14 5.54
C THR A 67 -15.11 7.27 4.55
N GLY A 68 -16.06 7.48 3.63
CA GLY A 68 -16.04 8.63 2.73
C GLY A 68 -15.94 9.95 3.48
N THR A 69 -16.67 10.10 4.59
CA THR A 69 -16.67 11.33 5.42
C THR A 69 -15.31 11.62 6.06
N ASP A 70 -14.48 10.60 6.27
CA ASP A 70 -13.18 10.72 6.94
C ASP A 70 -12.00 10.73 5.97
N ILE A 71 -12.24 10.62 4.66
CA ILE A 71 -11.18 10.46 3.65
C ILE A 71 -10.13 11.58 3.69
N SER A 72 -10.55 12.79 4.05
CA SER A 72 -9.66 13.94 4.20
C SER A 72 -8.64 13.79 5.33
N LEU A 73 -8.86 12.85 6.25
CA LEU A 73 -7.99 12.54 7.38
C LEU A 73 -6.96 11.45 7.05
N SER A 74 -6.99 10.89 5.82
CA SER A 74 -6.03 9.88 5.37
C SER A 74 -4.63 10.47 5.15
N TYR A 75 -3.60 9.62 5.22
CA TYR A 75 -2.24 10.01 4.85
C TYR A 75 -2.17 10.47 3.38
N ALA A 76 -2.84 9.76 2.48
CA ALA A 76 -2.88 10.08 1.07
C ALA A 76 -3.50 11.46 0.79
N ALA A 77 -4.42 11.94 1.64
CA ALA A 77 -5.04 13.26 1.49
C ALA A 77 -4.08 14.43 1.66
N GLN A 78 -2.86 14.22 2.16
CA GLN A 78 -1.81 15.24 2.15
C GLN A 78 -1.38 15.58 0.72
N TYR A 79 -1.36 14.57 -0.16
CA TYR A 79 -0.77 14.64 -1.51
C TYR A 79 -1.82 14.66 -2.62
N TYR A 80 -2.99 14.09 -2.37
CA TYR A 80 -4.07 13.92 -3.33
C TYR A 80 -5.33 14.63 -2.88
N GLU A 81 -6.03 15.26 -3.81
CA GLU A 81 -7.37 15.77 -3.58
C GLU A 81 -8.36 14.62 -3.78
N LEU A 82 -9.01 14.19 -2.69
CA LEU A 82 -9.78 12.97 -2.58
C LEU A 82 -11.30 13.20 -2.44
N SER A 83 -11.81 14.40 -2.70
CA SER A 83 -13.24 14.73 -2.51
C SER A 83 -14.19 13.80 -3.27
N ARG A 84 -13.73 13.21 -4.37
CA ARG A 84 -14.53 12.21 -5.10
C ARG A 84 -14.80 10.93 -4.30
N LEU A 85 -13.94 10.59 -3.36
CA LEU A 85 -14.12 9.45 -2.45
C LEU A 85 -14.98 9.77 -1.23
N GLU A 86 -15.35 11.05 -1.00
CA GLU A 86 -16.27 11.43 0.09
C GLU A 86 -17.64 10.77 -0.06
N THR A 87 -18.06 10.48 -1.29
CA THR A 87 -19.32 9.82 -1.60
C THR A 87 -19.20 8.29 -1.73
N TYR A 88 -18.04 7.72 -1.42
CA TYR A 88 -17.87 6.27 -1.44
C TYR A 88 -18.71 5.64 -0.32
N ASP A 89 -19.68 4.81 -0.73
CA ASP A 89 -20.58 4.11 0.19
C ASP A 89 -19.94 2.77 0.60
N GLY A 90 -19.26 2.78 1.72
CA GLY A 90 -18.61 1.58 2.26
C GLY A 90 -17.41 1.89 3.14
N LYS A 91 -16.98 0.86 3.87
CA LYS A 91 -15.77 0.96 4.70
C LYS A 91 -14.53 0.93 3.82
N MET A 92 -13.64 1.85 4.09
CA MET A 92 -12.35 1.94 3.44
C MET A 92 -11.23 1.69 4.44
N VAL A 93 -10.10 1.25 3.96
CA VAL A 93 -8.87 1.19 4.74
C VAL A 93 -7.69 1.72 3.95
N GLU A 94 -6.95 2.65 4.54
CA GLU A 94 -5.67 3.07 3.98
C GLU A 94 -4.56 2.18 4.53
N MET A 95 -3.85 1.51 3.63
CA MET A 95 -2.65 0.76 3.98
C MET A 95 -1.40 1.60 3.74
N GLY A 96 -0.59 1.72 4.76
CA GLY A 96 0.64 2.50 4.71
C GLY A 96 1.81 1.87 5.45
N ARG A 97 2.98 2.46 5.25
CA ARG A 97 4.22 2.10 5.93
C ARG A 97 4.57 0.63 5.85
N PHE A 98 4.23 -0.02 4.74
CA PHE A 98 4.60 -1.42 4.51
C PHE A 98 6.10 -1.54 4.33
N CYS A 99 6.75 -2.29 5.20
CA CYS A 99 8.17 -2.56 5.09
C CYS A 99 8.53 -3.97 5.58
N THR A 100 9.57 -4.52 4.98
CA THR A 100 10.20 -5.78 5.39
C THR A 100 11.63 -5.49 5.84
N HIS A 101 12.05 -6.13 6.90
CA HIS A 101 13.40 -5.99 7.44
C HIS A 101 14.44 -6.30 6.34
N PRO A 102 15.42 -5.43 6.08
CA PRO A 102 16.31 -5.53 4.92
C PRO A 102 17.14 -6.82 4.89
N ASP A 103 17.47 -7.38 6.06
CA ASP A 103 18.28 -8.59 6.17
C ASP A 103 17.46 -9.90 5.97
N TRP A 104 16.14 -9.77 5.72
CA TRP A 104 15.23 -10.92 5.58
C TRP A 104 14.58 -10.96 4.20
N GLN A 105 15.09 -11.83 3.34
CA GLN A 105 14.60 -12.02 1.97
C GLN A 105 13.78 -13.32 1.81
N ASP A 106 12.85 -13.55 2.73
CA ASP A 106 11.97 -14.73 2.68
C ASP A 106 10.62 -14.38 2.05
N PRO A 107 10.26 -14.98 0.89
CA PRO A 107 8.97 -14.74 0.24
C PRO A 107 7.76 -15.07 1.11
N ASP A 108 7.92 -15.94 2.12
CA ASP A 108 6.85 -16.29 3.03
C ASP A 108 6.44 -15.12 3.93
N ILE A 109 7.33 -14.15 4.19
CA ILE A 109 7.01 -12.94 4.94
C ILE A 109 5.89 -12.16 4.21
N LEU A 110 6.07 -11.91 2.92
CA LEU A 110 5.07 -11.22 2.10
C LEU A 110 3.76 -12.02 2.03
N ARG A 111 3.85 -13.35 1.91
CA ARG A 111 2.67 -14.22 1.90
C ARG A 111 1.87 -14.10 3.19
N VAL A 112 2.54 -14.12 4.36
CA VAL A 112 1.89 -13.96 5.67
C VAL A 112 1.31 -12.55 5.82
N ALA A 113 2.02 -11.51 5.34
CA ALA A 113 1.52 -10.14 5.34
C ALA A 113 0.22 -10.00 4.54
N TRP A 114 0.15 -10.61 3.34
CA TRP A 114 -1.07 -10.66 2.55
C TRP A 114 -2.20 -11.43 3.24
N GLY A 115 -1.89 -12.53 3.93
CA GLY A 115 -2.85 -13.27 4.74
C GLY A 115 -3.41 -12.42 5.89
N ALA A 116 -2.55 -11.72 6.61
CA ALA A 116 -2.97 -10.83 7.70
C ALA A 116 -3.82 -9.65 7.18
N MET A 117 -3.44 -9.04 6.06
CA MET A 117 -4.22 -8.00 5.42
C MET A 117 -5.59 -8.50 4.99
N THR A 118 -5.66 -9.70 4.39
CA THR A 118 -6.92 -10.32 3.98
C THR A 118 -7.82 -10.60 5.20
N ALA A 119 -7.25 -11.14 6.28
CA ALA A 119 -7.98 -11.38 7.52
C ALA A 119 -8.54 -10.08 8.11
N TYR A 120 -7.78 -8.98 8.06
CA TYR A 120 -8.25 -7.67 8.49
C TYR A 120 -9.41 -7.18 7.61
N VAL A 121 -9.23 -7.21 6.30
CA VAL A 121 -10.24 -6.76 5.32
C VAL A 121 -11.55 -7.53 5.47
N ASP A 122 -11.49 -8.86 5.63
CA ASP A 122 -12.68 -9.69 5.81
C ASP A 122 -13.33 -9.46 7.19
N ALA A 123 -12.54 -9.28 8.26
CA ALA A 123 -13.07 -9.06 9.63
C ALA A 123 -13.75 -7.69 9.79
N GLU A 124 -13.22 -6.65 9.14
CA GLU A 124 -13.74 -5.29 9.23
C GLU A 124 -14.77 -4.97 8.13
N ASP A 125 -15.05 -5.92 7.24
CA ASP A 125 -15.94 -5.74 6.08
C ASP A 125 -15.52 -4.54 5.22
N VAL A 126 -14.21 -4.45 4.92
CA VAL A 126 -13.64 -3.39 4.08
C VAL A 126 -14.03 -3.60 2.63
N GLN A 127 -14.40 -2.50 1.94
CA GLN A 127 -14.82 -2.53 0.54
C GLN A 127 -13.80 -1.90 -0.40
N LEU A 128 -13.04 -0.91 0.08
CA LEU A 128 -11.92 -0.31 -0.65
C LEU A 128 -10.64 -0.32 0.19
N LEU A 129 -9.63 -1.02 -0.30
CA LEU A 129 -8.25 -0.89 0.17
C LEU A 129 -7.55 0.14 -0.70
N PHE A 130 -6.91 1.15 -0.09
CA PHE A 130 -6.17 2.16 -0.84
C PHE A 130 -4.88 2.57 -0.12
N GLY A 131 -4.06 3.40 -0.78
CA GLY A 131 -2.85 3.98 -0.21
C GLY A 131 -1.90 4.48 -1.28
N CYS A 132 -0.72 4.93 -0.87
CA CYS A 132 0.35 5.40 -1.74
C CYS A 132 1.29 4.25 -2.08
N SER A 133 1.46 3.96 -3.38
CA SER A 133 2.44 2.97 -3.85
C SER A 133 3.67 3.66 -4.41
N SER A 134 4.82 3.43 -3.76
CA SER A 134 6.05 4.18 -4.00
C SER A 134 7.00 3.46 -4.96
N PHE A 135 7.63 4.24 -5.81
CA PHE A 135 8.79 3.92 -6.65
C PHE A 135 10.03 4.54 -6.00
N ALA A 136 11.15 3.85 -6.00
CA ALA A 136 12.38 4.36 -5.38
C ALA A 136 13.00 5.52 -6.17
N GLY A 137 13.41 6.57 -5.48
CA GLY A 137 13.96 7.78 -6.09
C GLY A 137 12.89 8.68 -6.74
N ILE A 138 13.32 9.85 -7.18
CA ILE A 138 12.45 10.89 -7.74
C ILE A 138 12.60 11.07 -9.27
N GLU A 139 13.47 10.26 -9.90
CA GLU A 139 13.74 10.37 -11.34
C GLU A 139 12.65 9.68 -12.17
N THR A 140 11.76 10.47 -12.75
CA THR A 140 10.64 9.95 -13.55
C THR A 140 11.08 9.19 -14.80
N ALA A 141 12.27 9.52 -15.33
CA ALA A 141 12.85 8.90 -16.54
C ALA A 141 13.06 7.38 -16.36
N ASP A 142 13.37 6.92 -15.16
CA ASP A 142 13.60 5.52 -14.83
C ASP A 142 12.34 4.65 -14.94
N TYR A 143 11.15 5.27 -14.88
CA TYR A 143 9.86 4.60 -14.76
C TYR A 143 8.89 4.86 -15.92
N LEU A 144 9.35 5.46 -17.02
CA LEU A 144 8.47 5.86 -18.14
C LEU A 144 7.65 4.69 -18.72
N ASP A 145 8.23 3.49 -18.80
CA ASP A 145 7.49 2.31 -19.28
C ASP A 145 6.48 1.80 -18.22
N ALA A 146 6.82 1.87 -16.93
CA ALA A 146 5.88 1.56 -15.85
C ALA A 146 4.69 2.53 -15.86
N PHE A 147 4.93 3.84 -15.89
CA PHE A 147 3.88 4.84 -15.98
C PHE A 147 3.05 4.75 -17.27
N ALA A 148 3.68 4.43 -18.42
CA ALA A 148 2.95 4.19 -19.65
C ALA A 148 2.02 2.96 -19.55
N MET A 149 2.46 1.91 -18.83
CA MET A 149 1.62 0.74 -18.56
C MET A 149 0.46 1.09 -17.61
N LEU A 150 0.71 1.82 -16.52
CA LEU A 150 -0.32 2.29 -15.60
C LEU A 150 -1.38 3.11 -16.37
N LYS A 151 -0.94 4.08 -17.19
CA LYS A 151 -1.84 4.86 -18.06
C LYS A 151 -2.70 3.97 -18.96
N ALA A 152 -2.10 2.99 -19.60
CA ALA A 152 -2.78 2.21 -20.64
C ALA A 152 -3.79 1.20 -20.09
N ARG A 153 -3.63 0.74 -18.83
CA ARG A 153 -4.35 -0.43 -18.31
C ARG A 153 -4.95 -0.30 -16.92
N HIS A 154 -4.51 0.68 -16.12
CA HIS A 154 -4.77 0.68 -14.69
C HIS A 154 -5.22 2.04 -14.12
N LEU A 155 -5.62 2.98 -14.98
CA LEU A 155 -6.17 4.24 -14.46
C LEU A 155 -7.48 3.97 -13.70
N GLY A 156 -7.66 4.66 -12.59
CA GLY A 156 -8.86 4.59 -11.79
C GLY A 156 -10.10 5.06 -12.55
N PRO A 157 -11.28 4.61 -12.13
CA PRO A 157 -12.55 5.10 -12.67
C PRO A 157 -12.67 6.61 -12.42
N SER A 158 -13.18 7.34 -13.41
CA SER A 158 -13.21 8.82 -13.40
C SER A 158 -13.90 9.41 -12.18
N HIS A 159 -14.88 8.71 -11.62
CA HIS A 159 -15.64 9.14 -10.44
C HIS A 159 -14.87 8.92 -9.10
N TRP A 160 -13.85 8.05 -9.08
CA TRP A 160 -12.97 7.85 -7.92
C TRP A 160 -11.56 8.41 -8.12
N LEU A 161 -11.22 8.86 -9.33
CA LEU A 161 -9.86 9.28 -9.67
C LEU A 161 -9.44 10.50 -8.84
N PRO A 162 -8.37 10.41 -8.01
CA PRO A 162 -7.85 11.55 -7.26
C PRO A 162 -7.43 12.70 -8.17
N ARG A 163 -7.63 13.93 -7.70
CA ARG A 163 -7.10 15.11 -8.38
C ARG A 163 -5.74 15.49 -7.80
N VAL A 164 -5.00 16.32 -8.55
CA VAL A 164 -3.72 16.84 -8.12
C VAL A 164 -3.91 17.79 -6.94
N LYS A 165 -3.11 17.58 -5.87
CA LYS A 165 -3.01 18.47 -4.70
C LYS A 165 -1.55 18.84 -4.42
N ALA A 166 -0.64 17.86 -4.48
CA ALA A 166 0.77 18.09 -4.23
C ALA A 166 1.38 19.09 -5.23
N PRO A 167 2.33 19.93 -4.79
CA PRO A 167 2.95 20.96 -5.65
C PRO A 167 3.84 20.37 -6.75
N LYS A 168 4.42 19.20 -6.51
CA LYS A 168 5.31 18.52 -7.46
C LYS A 168 4.70 17.21 -7.93
N VAL A 169 4.30 17.15 -9.20
CA VAL A 169 3.69 15.94 -9.77
C VAL A 169 4.19 15.67 -11.18
N PHE A 170 4.23 14.40 -11.53
CA PHE A 170 4.41 13.92 -12.89
C PHE A 170 3.05 13.46 -13.46
N ASN A 171 2.41 14.30 -14.24
CA ASN A 171 1.13 14.02 -14.92
C ASN A 171 1.34 13.03 -16.07
N TYR A 172 1.66 11.79 -15.77
CA TYR A 172 2.06 10.80 -16.77
C TYR A 172 0.93 10.44 -17.74
N ALA A 173 -0.32 10.42 -17.28
CA ALA A 173 -1.45 10.13 -18.15
C ALA A 173 -1.66 11.22 -19.22
N ALA A 174 -1.44 12.49 -18.87
CA ALA A 174 -1.51 13.60 -19.81
C ALA A 174 -0.27 13.68 -20.73
N ARG A 175 0.92 13.43 -20.19
CA ARG A 175 2.19 13.68 -20.90
C ARG A 175 2.67 12.54 -21.77
N LEU A 176 2.54 11.28 -21.32
CA LEU A 176 3.11 10.16 -22.06
C LEU A 176 2.29 9.81 -23.31
N ARG A 177 2.96 9.67 -24.45
CA ARG A 177 2.38 9.29 -25.76
C ARG A 177 2.97 7.99 -26.31
N ARG A 178 3.80 7.30 -25.51
CA ARG A 178 4.49 6.07 -25.91
C ARG A 178 3.68 4.83 -25.54
N LYS A 179 3.84 3.77 -26.33
CA LYS A 179 3.40 2.43 -25.90
C LYS A 179 4.39 1.90 -24.85
N PRO A 180 3.92 1.24 -23.78
CA PRO A 180 4.81 0.64 -22.79
C PRO A 180 5.58 -0.56 -23.39
N ASP A 181 6.86 -0.65 -23.09
CA ASP A 181 7.58 -1.93 -23.15
C ASP A 181 7.17 -2.75 -21.92
N ALA A 182 6.40 -3.83 -22.14
CA ALA A 182 5.84 -4.61 -21.05
C ALA A 182 6.91 -5.23 -20.13
N LYS A 183 8.03 -5.67 -20.70
CA LYS A 183 9.13 -6.28 -19.92
C LYS A 183 9.80 -5.24 -19.03
N LYS A 184 10.15 -4.07 -19.59
CA LYS A 184 10.75 -2.96 -18.84
C LYS A 184 9.79 -2.43 -17.77
N ALA A 185 8.51 -2.25 -18.11
CA ALA A 185 7.49 -1.82 -17.19
C ALA A 185 7.39 -2.76 -15.96
N MET A 186 7.29 -4.07 -16.19
CA MET A 186 7.18 -5.05 -15.12
C MET A 186 8.46 -5.16 -14.27
N LEU A 187 9.63 -4.95 -14.87
CA LEU A 187 10.90 -4.95 -14.15
C LEU A 187 10.99 -3.78 -13.16
N ARG A 188 10.50 -2.61 -13.57
CA ARG A 188 10.57 -1.36 -12.80
C ARG A 188 9.34 -1.11 -11.91
N MET A 189 8.27 -1.88 -12.10
CA MET A 189 7.06 -1.77 -11.27
C MET A 189 7.33 -2.29 -9.86
N PRO A 190 7.04 -1.51 -8.80
CA PRO A 190 7.21 -1.96 -7.43
C PRO A 190 6.47 -3.28 -7.14
N PRO A 191 7.07 -4.22 -6.42
CA PRO A 191 6.49 -5.56 -6.20
C PRO A 191 5.10 -5.51 -5.55
N LEU A 192 4.91 -4.63 -4.57
CA LEU A 192 3.63 -4.48 -3.88
C LEU A 192 2.56 -3.93 -4.83
N LEU A 193 2.90 -2.88 -5.63
CA LEU A 193 2.00 -2.34 -6.64
C LEU A 193 1.61 -3.40 -7.67
N ARG A 194 2.57 -4.22 -8.16
CA ARG A 194 2.24 -5.33 -9.06
C ARG A 194 1.17 -6.26 -8.50
N THR A 195 1.25 -6.54 -7.20
CA THR A 195 0.27 -7.41 -6.54
C THR A 195 -1.11 -6.75 -6.51
N TYR A 196 -1.20 -5.44 -6.22
CA TYR A 196 -2.46 -4.70 -6.28
C TYR A 196 -3.06 -4.71 -7.69
N LEU A 197 -2.24 -4.44 -8.71
CA LEU A 197 -2.71 -4.46 -10.11
C LEU A 197 -3.21 -5.83 -10.54
N MET A 198 -2.59 -6.93 -10.09
CA MET A 198 -3.07 -8.30 -10.31
C MET A 198 -4.39 -8.61 -9.60
N MET A 199 -4.76 -7.85 -8.58
CA MET A 199 -6.04 -7.93 -7.89
C MET A 199 -7.14 -7.08 -8.56
N GLY A 200 -6.86 -6.45 -9.70
CA GLY A 200 -7.78 -5.52 -10.34
C GLY A 200 -7.66 -4.08 -9.81
N GLY A 201 -6.58 -3.80 -9.10
CA GLY A 201 -6.29 -2.47 -8.58
C GLY A 201 -6.08 -1.43 -9.68
N TRP A 202 -6.36 -0.20 -9.33
CA TRP A 202 -6.24 0.98 -10.18
C TRP A 202 -5.38 2.07 -9.52
N VAL A 203 -4.93 3.05 -10.30
CA VAL A 203 -4.04 4.12 -9.84
C VAL A 203 -4.50 5.50 -10.28
N SER A 204 -3.99 6.56 -9.63
CA SER A 204 -4.12 7.95 -10.06
C SER A 204 -3.52 8.16 -11.45
N ASP A 205 -3.89 9.25 -12.12
CA ASP A 205 -3.40 9.65 -13.45
C ASP A 205 -2.07 10.42 -13.39
N HIS A 206 -1.57 10.68 -12.19
CA HIS A 206 -0.32 11.37 -11.89
C HIS A 206 0.42 10.68 -10.77
N ALA A 207 1.74 10.84 -10.75
CA ALA A 207 2.60 10.48 -9.63
C ALA A 207 3.03 11.73 -8.89
N VAL A 208 3.05 11.68 -7.57
CA VAL A 208 3.60 12.71 -6.70
C VAL A 208 5.12 12.51 -6.60
N VAL A 209 5.86 13.61 -6.56
CA VAL A 209 7.30 13.63 -6.25
C VAL A 209 7.42 13.96 -4.77
N ASP A 210 7.84 12.98 -3.99
CA ASP A 210 8.06 13.10 -2.56
C ASP A 210 9.56 13.24 -2.28
N ASP A 211 10.01 14.49 -2.13
CA ASP A 211 11.42 14.79 -1.90
C ASP A 211 11.88 14.30 -0.51
N GLU A 212 10.99 14.28 0.49
CA GLU A 212 11.32 13.89 1.87
C GLU A 212 11.60 12.39 1.98
N MET A 213 10.75 11.58 1.35
CA MET A 213 10.91 10.13 1.31
C MET A 213 11.78 9.66 0.15
N ASN A 214 12.26 10.58 -0.71
CA ASN A 214 13.00 10.28 -1.93
C ASN A 214 12.29 9.22 -2.78
N THR A 215 11.00 9.44 -3.07
CA THR A 215 10.17 8.52 -3.86
C THR A 215 9.28 9.26 -4.85
N LEU A 216 8.87 8.53 -5.90
CA LEU A 216 7.65 8.84 -6.64
C LEU A 216 6.54 7.93 -6.12
N HIS A 217 5.33 8.42 -5.93
CA HIS A 217 4.23 7.53 -5.59
C HIS A 217 2.95 7.82 -6.37
N VAL A 218 2.16 6.78 -6.58
CA VAL A 218 0.82 6.86 -7.15
C VAL A 218 -0.20 6.48 -6.09
N PHE A 219 -1.35 7.16 -6.08
CA PHE A 219 -2.50 6.66 -5.34
C PHE A 219 -2.93 5.35 -5.97
N THR A 220 -3.20 4.36 -5.14
CA THR A 220 -3.63 3.02 -5.57
C THR A 220 -4.89 2.64 -4.82
N GLY A 221 -5.91 2.17 -5.54
CA GLY A 221 -7.14 1.64 -4.97
C GLY A 221 -7.41 0.22 -5.44
N VAL A 222 -7.94 -0.60 -4.55
CA VAL A 222 -8.39 -1.97 -4.84
C VAL A 222 -9.79 -2.14 -4.26
N GLU A 223 -10.79 -2.21 -5.11
CA GLU A 223 -12.15 -2.54 -4.69
C GLU A 223 -12.23 -4.04 -4.40
N ILE A 224 -12.55 -4.39 -3.16
CA ILE A 224 -12.49 -5.78 -2.71
C ILE A 224 -13.45 -6.67 -3.51
N GLN A 225 -14.60 -6.15 -3.90
CA GLN A 225 -15.57 -6.90 -4.71
C GLN A 225 -15.04 -7.20 -6.13
N ALA A 226 -14.21 -6.31 -6.70
CA ALA A 226 -13.66 -6.46 -8.04
C ALA A 226 -12.50 -7.47 -8.12
N ILE A 227 -11.94 -7.90 -7.00
CA ILE A 227 -10.85 -8.89 -6.99
C ILE A 227 -11.33 -10.20 -7.62
N PRO A 228 -10.60 -10.75 -8.63
CA PRO A 228 -10.99 -12.00 -9.28
C PRO A 228 -11.17 -13.16 -8.28
N ALA A 229 -12.24 -13.96 -8.44
CA ALA A 229 -12.61 -15.01 -7.48
C ALA A 229 -11.48 -16.02 -7.20
N ALA A 230 -10.70 -16.38 -8.22
CA ALA A 230 -9.54 -17.26 -8.07
C ALA A 230 -8.49 -16.63 -7.14
N ARG A 231 -8.25 -15.31 -7.27
CA ARG A 231 -7.30 -14.57 -6.43
C ARG A 231 -7.83 -14.45 -5.00
N LYS A 232 -9.11 -14.13 -4.80
CA LYS A 232 -9.74 -14.13 -3.46
C LYS A 232 -9.56 -15.47 -2.74
N ARG A 233 -9.78 -16.60 -3.44
CA ARG A 233 -9.57 -17.93 -2.85
C ARG A 233 -8.13 -18.14 -2.40
N LEU A 234 -7.15 -17.75 -3.22
CA LEU A 234 -5.72 -17.86 -2.86
C LEU A 234 -5.36 -17.01 -1.64
N LEU A 235 -5.83 -15.78 -1.58
CA LEU A 235 -5.59 -14.87 -0.45
C LEU A 235 -6.21 -15.42 0.84
N ARG A 236 -7.47 -15.87 0.79
CA ARG A 236 -8.17 -16.48 1.92
C ARG A 236 -7.54 -17.79 2.39
N ALA A 237 -7.02 -18.61 1.49
CA ALA A 237 -6.28 -19.83 1.86
C ALA A 237 -4.98 -19.53 2.63
N VAL A 238 -4.44 -18.33 2.52
CA VAL A 238 -3.30 -17.88 3.33
C VAL A 238 -3.79 -17.28 4.66
N ALA A 239 -4.93 -16.62 4.67
CA ALA A 239 -5.51 -15.99 5.87
C ALA A 239 -6.01 -16.99 6.92
N GLY A 240 -6.33 -18.25 6.51
CA GLY A 240 -6.72 -19.31 7.45
C GLY A 240 -7.74 -20.25 6.85
#